data_e7692eba60aee79aee54cd5232a86be6
#
_entry.id   e7692eba60aee79aee54cd5232a86be6
#
_cell.length_a   1.000
_cell.length_b   1.000
_cell.length_c   1.000
_cell.angle_alpha   90.00
_cell.angle_beta   90.00
_cell.angle_gamma   90.00
#
_symmetry.space_group_name_H-M   'P 1'
#
loop_
_entity.id
_entity.type
_entity.pdbx_description
1 polymer ?
#
loop_
_entity_poly.entity_id
_entity_poly.type
_entity_poly.pdbx_seq_one_letter_code
_entity_poly.pdbx_strand_id
1 'polypeptide(L)'
;MKAVIMAGGEGTRLRPLSLGVPKPMTPLFGRPVMEHIITLLKRHHITDICVTLCYKPQSVMDYFGSGEQLGVQLTYFVEEEPLGTAGSVRNCLSHLGREDFLVISGDCVCDLDLTEAIQAHQEWESCATLVLYAHPKPLEYGLVLTDEQGRVQRFVEKPSWGQVVTNMVNTGIYILSPRAMELVPQQGPFDFGKDLFPTLLEQRMPLYGCPLEGYWCDMGDCGAYLKCVQDALDGRVTMDLNIPQRSDGIWSAQSLPQGITLTPPCWIDRDVELEPGAIVGPYAVISRECRVGERAVVQRSVLLEGTAVDSRASLDGAILCPGSAAQKKSILKDGAVLGDNALAEEGAILLERVRLWPGQTAPAGCRLARSITSGSQKGVHRFGDGGVIRGVLGEDLGPDALLGIGSVLGVEGQVGLGCSNTPGARMLARAGAGGGGPPPARGGGGGGRPPPPPPPGGAPPP
;
A
#
# COMPACT_ATOMS: atom_id res chain seq x y z
N MET A 1 21.72 -16.49 16.40
CA MET A 1 21.15 -15.13 16.19
C MET A 1 19.65 -15.22 16.16
N LYS A 2 18.94 -14.27 16.76
CA LYS A 2 17.48 -14.12 16.70
C LYS A 2 17.08 -13.06 15.66
N ALA A 3 15.80 -13.04 15.27
CA ALA A 3 15.29 -11.98 14.39
C ALA A 3 14.04 -11.31 14.96
N VAL A 4 13.76 -10.10 14.47
CA VAL A 4 12.51 -9.37 14.68
C VAL A 4 11.88 -9.07 13.32
N ILE A 5 10.65 -9.54 13.10
CA ILE A 5 9.82 -9.15 11.96
C ILE A 5 8.92 -7.99 12.41
N MET A 6 9.10 -6.82 11.81
CA MET A 6 8.24 -5.66 12.06
C MET A 6 6.95 -5.78 11.23
N ALA A 7 5.86 -6.21 11.86
CA ALA A 7 4.60 -6.55 11.20
C ALA A 7 3.41 -5.68 11.67
N GLY A 8 3.66 -4.52 12.30
CA GLY A 8 2.62 -3.64 12.84
C GLY A 8 1.92 -2.74 11.82
N GLY A 9 2.36 -2.72 10.56
CA GLY A 9 1.91 -1.77 9.53
C GLY A 9 0.48 -2.01 9.03
N GLU A 10 -0.32 -0.94 8.92
CA GLU A 10 -1.71 -0.97 8.41
C GLU A 10 -1.80 -1.14 6.89
N GLY A 11 -0.79 -0.72 6.12
CA GLY A 11 -0.76 -0.87 4.66
C GLY A 11 -1.79 -0.02 3.90
N THR A 12 -2.01 1.23 4.30
CA THR A 12 -3.05 2.11 3.75
C THR A 12 -2.97 2.32 2.23
N ARG A 13 -1.76 2.34 1.64
CA ARG A 13 -1.55 2.49 0.19
C ARG A 13 -1.95 1.24 -0.61
N LEU A 14 -1.96 0.05 0.02
CA LEU A 14 -2.44 -1.20 -0.58
C LEU A 14 -3.96 -1.33 -0.60
N ARG A 15 -4.70 -0.47 0.10
CA ARG A 15 -6.16 -0.54 0.13
C ARG A 15 -6.76 -0.50 -1.29
N PRO A 16 -7.78 -1.33 -1.60
CA PRO A 16 -8.59 -2.14 -0.67
C PRO A 16 -8.00 -3.52 -0.30
N LEU A 17 -6.94 -4.00 -0.94
CA LEU A 17 -6.32 -5.32 -0.70
C LEU A 17 -5.96 -5.56 0.77
N SER A 18 -5.53 -4.52 1.51
CA SER A 18 -5.17 -4.58 2.93
C SER A 18 -6.29 -4.18 3.90
N LEU A 19 -7.55 -4.02 3.45
CA LEU A 19 -8.66 -3.70 4.35
C LEU A 19 -9.11 -4.92 5.19
N GLY A 20 -9.11 -6.10 4.58
CA GLY A 20 -9.45 -7.35 5.25
C GLY A 20 -8.35 -7.87 6.17
N VAL A 21 -7.09 -7.70 5.80
CA VAL A 21 -5.91 -8.29 6.45
C VAL A 21 -4.80 -7.25 6.68
N PRO A 22 -3.93 -7.40 7.70
CA PRO A 22 -2.77 -6.53 7.85
C PRO A 22 -1.76 -6.76 6.72
N LYS A 23 -0.93 -5.75 6.43
CA LYS A 23 0.00 -5.77 5.28
C LYS A 23 0.87 -7.03 5.19
N PRO A 24 1.45 -7.58 6.29
CA PRO A 24 2.23 -8.81 6.25
C PRO A 24 1.43 -10.06 5.86
N MET A 25 0.11 -9.99 5.97
CA MET A 25 -0.81 -11.07 5.59
C MET A 25 -1.31 -10.98 4.14
N THR A 26 -0.86 -9.98 3.38
CA THR A 26 -1.20 -9.88 1.95
C THR A 26 -0.83 -11.17 1.21
N PRO A 27 -1.77 -11.81 0.50
CA PRO A 27 -1.49 -13.07 -0.18
C PRO A 27 -0.52 -12.90 -1.36
N LEU A 28 0.48 -13.75 -1.44
CA LEU A 28 1.41 -13.86 -2.55
C LEU A 28 1.60 -15.34 -2.89
N PHE A 29 1.11 -15.79 -4.05
CA PHE A 29 1.11 -17.21 -4.46
C PHE A 29 0.50 -18.15 -3.40
N GLY A 30 -0.66 -17.78 -2.88
CA GLY A 30 -1.43 -18.57 -1.91
C GLY A 30 -0.90 -18.55 -0.47
N ARG A 31 0.16 -17.77 -0.17
CA ARG A 31 0.74 -17.61 1.18
C ARG A 31 0.85 -16.14 1.58
N PRO A 32 0.76 -15.80 2.86
CA PRO A 32 1.08 -14.45 3.33
C PRO A 32 2.53 -14.06 3.04
N VAL A 33 2.77 -12.76 2.77
CA VAL A 33 4.15 -12.26 2.57
C VAL A 33 5.06 -12.58 3.73
N MET A 34 4.58 -12.48 4.96
CA MET A 34 5.38 -12.82 6.14
C MET A 34 5.87 -14.27 6.15
N GLU A 35 5.14 -15.21 5.53
CA GLU A 35 5.60 -16.61 5.42
C GLU A 35 6.83 -16.73 4.49
N HIS A 36 6.89 -15.93 3.42
CA HIS A 36 8.09 -15.88 2.56
C HIS A 36 9.29 -15.30 3.31
N ILE A 37 9.07 -14.30 4.18
CA ILE A 37 10.12 -13.73 5.04
C ILE A 37 10.60 -14.76 6.06
N ILE A 38 9.70 -15.50 6.72
CA ILE A 38 10.05 -16.59 7.64
C ILE A 38 10.88 -17.65 6.91
N THR A 39 10.48 -17.99 5.67
CA THR A 39 11.22 -18.95 4.84
C THR A 39 12.64 -18.45 4.51
N LEU A 40 12.79 -17.16 4.21
CA LEU A 40 14.10 -16.53 4.00
C LEU A 40 14.96 -16.62 5.27
N LEU A 41 14.45 -16.19 6.42
CA LEU A 41 15.17 -16.25 7.70
C LEU A 41 15.62 -17.68 8.03
N LYS A 42 14.75 -18.67 7.80
CA LYS A 42 15.07 -20.08 8.01
C LYS A 42 16.20 -20.58 7.10
N ARG A 43 16.28 -20.12 5.84
CA ARG A 43 17.41 -20.45 4.93
C ARG A 43 18.76 -19.97 5.51
N HIS A 44 18.75 -18.86 6.26
CA HIS A 44 19.91 -18.31 6.95
C HIS A 44 20.05 -18.79 8.40
N HIS A 45 19.42 -19.94 8.76
CA HIS A 45 19.47 -20.58 10.09
C HIS A 45 18.95 -19.70 11.23
N ILE A 46 18.08 -18.75 10.95
CA ILE A 46 17.42 -17.89 11.94
C ILE A 46 16.01 -18.45 12.18
N THR A 47 15.82 -19.12 13.31
CA THR A 47 14.59 -19.85 13.65
C THR A 47 13.89 -19.36 14.90
N ASP A 48 14.51 -18.53 15.74
CA ASP A 48 13.89 -17.85 16.89
C ASP A 48 13.55 -16.42 16.49
N ILE A 49 12.27 -16.13 16.33
CA ILE A 49 11.77 -14.93 15.67
C ILE A 49 10.73 -14.23 16.55
N CYS A 50 10.99 -12.96 16.87
CA CYS A 50 10.01 -12.06 17.43
C CYS A 50 9.18 -11.43 16.31
N VAL A 51 7.89 -11.23 16.55
CA VAL A 51 7.00 -10.55 15.61
C VAL A 51 6.31 -9.40 16.33
N THR A 52 6.55 -8.16 15.89
CA THR A 52 5.86 -7.00 16.45
C THR A 52 4.58 -6.74 15.69
N LEU A 53 3.48 -6.58 16.39
CA LEU A 53 2.13 -6.45 15.84
C LEU A 53 1.43 -5.24 16.44
N CYS A 54 0.63 -4.53 15.63
CA CYS A 54 -0.26 -3.46 16.08
C CYS A 54 -1.64 -3.59 15.42
N TYR A 55 -1.69 -3.53 14.09
CA TYR A 55 -2.95 -3.61 13.34
C TYR A 55 -3.40 -5.07 13.17
N LYS A 56 -4.64 -5.39 13.61
CA LYS A 56 -5.26 -6.74 13.51
C LYS A 56 -4.34 -7.89 13.93
N PRO A 57 -3.75 -7.86 15.13
CA PRO A 57 -2.72 -8.83 15.53
C PRO A 57 -3.27 -10.26 15.56
N GLN A 58 -4.55 -10.45 15.88
CA GLN A 58 -5.15 -11.77 16.01
C GLN A 58 -5.07 -12.58 14.71
N SER A 59 -5.28 -11.94 13.56
CA SER A 59 -5.23 -12.63 12.25
C SER A 59 -3.84 -13.20 11.92
N VAL A 60 -2.78 -12.54 12.38
CA VAL A 60 -1.41 -13.03 12.24
C VAL A 60 -1.16 -14.20 13.19
N MET A 61 -1.54 -14.04 14.46
CA MET A 61 -1.35 -15.06 15.49
C MET A 61 -2.16 -16.33 15.18
N ASP A 62 -3.40 -16.21 14.69
CA ASP A 62 -4.24 -17.36 14.32
C ASP A 62 -3.66 -18.14 13.13
N TYR A 63 -3.07 -17.45 12.15
CA TYR A 63 -2.49 -18.11 10.97
C TYR A 63 -1.17 -18.81 11.29
N PHE A 64 -0.25 -18.16 11.99
CA PHE A 64 1.11 -18.67 12.19
C PHE A 64 1.28 -19.49 13.47
N GLY A 65 0.39 -19.33 14.46
CA GLY A 65 0.50 -20.02 15.75
C GLY A 65 1.85 -19.84 16.43
N SER A 66 2.46 -20.90 16.89
CA SER A 66 3.83 -20.90 17.46
C SER A 66 4.94 -20.90 16.40
N GLY A 67 4.61 -21.04 15.12
CA GLY A 67 5.59 -21.20 14.04
C GLY A 67 6.11 -22.63 13.84
N GLU A 68 5.70 -23.57 14.66
CA GLU A 68 6.21 -24.96 14.65
C GLU A 68 6.02 -25.64 13.29
N GLN A 69 4.88 -25.42 12.63
CA GLN A 69 4.57 -25.95 11.29
C GLN A 69 5.54 -25.45 10.21
N LEU A 70 6.12 -24.27 10.41
CA LEU A 70 7.14 -23.69 9.52
C LEU A 70 8.58 -24.07 9.96
N GLY A 71 8.72 -24.75 11.09
CA GLY A 71 10.00 -25.14 11.68
C GLY A 71 10.76 -23.96 12.26
N VAL A 72 10.04 -22.99 12.84
CA VAL A 72 10.56 -21.83 13.56
C VAL A 72 9.82 -21.68 14.90
N GLN A 73 10.33 -20.84 15.78
CA GLN A 73 9.66 -20.41 17.00
C GLN A 73 9.26 -18.94 16.87
N LEU A 74 7.97 -18.64 16.96
CA LEU A 74 7.44 -17.29 16.90
C LEU A 74 7.03 -16.80 18.29
N THR A 75 7.49 -15.61 18.65
CA THR A 75 7.08 -14.90 19.86
C THR A 75 6.49 -13.56 19.47
N TYR A 76 5.24 -13.28 19.88
CA TYR A 76 4.51 -12.09 19.46
C TYR A 76 4.56 -10.99 20.53
N PHE A 77 4.77 -9.76 20.05
CA PHE A 77 4.75 -8.55 20.85
C PHE A 77 3.70 -7.58 20.27
N VAL A 78 2.56 -7.50 20.96
CA VAL A 78 1.42 -6.67 20.51
C VAL A 78 1.53 -5.29 21.13
N GLU A 79 1.38 -4.26 20.28
CA GLU A 79 1.38 -2.86 20.66
C GLU A 79 -0.06 -2.36 20.74
N GLU A 80 -0.41 -1.66 21.82
CA GLU A 80 -1.70 -0.99 21.97
C GLU A 80 -1.77 0.30 21.14
N GLU A 81 -0.63 1.00 21.04
CA GLU A 81 -0.44 2.21 20.22
C GLU A 81 0.84 2.08 19.39
N PRO A 82 0.90 2.71 18.19
CA PRO A 82 2.09 2.67 17.34
C PRO A 82 3.32 3.26 18.04
N LEU A 83 4.34 2.45 18.25
CA LEU A 83 5.58 2.85 18.92
C LEU A 83 6.69 3.32 17.97
N GLY A 84 6.43 3.38 16.66
CA GLY A 84 7.46 3.57 15.65
C GLY A 84 8.33 2.32 15.47
N THR A 85 9.15 2.29 14.43
CA THR A 85 9.86 1.07 14.02
C THR A 85 10.89 0.60 15.06
N ALA A 86 11.70 1.49 15.61
CA ALA A 86 12.67 1.13 16.66
C ALA A 86 12.00 0.94 18.03
N GLY A 87 10.94 1.71 18.32
CA GLY A 87 10.13 1.52 19.53
C GLY A 87 9.45 0.16 19.60
N SER A 88 8.98 -0.35 18.45
CA SER A 88 8.44 -1.71 18.33
C SER A 88 9.47 -2.78 18.67
N VAL A 89 10.68 -2.65 18.14
CA VAL A 89 11.78 -3.60 18.40
C VAL A 89 12.24 -3.54 19.87
N ARG A 90 12.20 -2.36 20.50
CA ARG A 90 12.50 -2.22 21.94
C ARG A 90 11.66 -3.17 22.80
N ASN A 91 10.40 -3.40 22.47
CA ASN A 91 9.54 -4.33 23.22
C ASN A 91 10.05 -5.77 23.18
N CYS A 92 10.82 -6.14 22.17
CA CYS A 92 11.38 -7.47 22.02
C CYS A 92 12.69 -7.68 22.80
N LEU A 93 13.35 -6.64 23.34
CA LEU A 93 14.69 -6.70 23.91
C LEU A 93 14.83 -7.71 25.04
N SER A 94 13.81 -7.89 25.86
CA SER A 94 13.82 -8.89 26.95
C SER A 94 13.95 -10.33 26.42
N HIS A 95 13.41 -10.61 25.24
CA HIS A 95 13.50 -11.90 24.57
C HIS A 95 14.80 -12.03 23.74
N LEU A 96 15.25 -10.95 23.12
CA LEU A 96 16.45 -10.94 22.27
C LEU A 96 17.73 -11.18 23.08
N GLY A 97 17.79 -10.71 24.32
CA GLY A 97 18.93 -10.89 25.19
C GLY A 97 20.06 -9.89 24.92
N ARG A 98 21.32 -10.37 24.94
CA ARG A 98 22.52 -9.54 24.82
C ARG A 98 23.33 -9.81 23.55
N GLU A 99 22.79 -10.60 22.64
CA GLU A 99 23.42 -10.92 21.36
C GLU A 99 22.94 -9.98 20.26
N ASP A 100 23.73 -9.86 19.20
CA ASP A 100 23.30 -9.19 17.98
C ASP A 100 22.11 -9.91 17.38
N PHE A 101 21.19 -9.15 16.79
CA PHE A 101 19.96 -9.66 16.21
C PHE A 101 19.62 -8.99 14.88
N LEU A 102 18.85 -9.69 14.06
CA LEU A 102 18.40 -9.19 12.77
C LEU A 102 17.00 -8.56 12.93
N VAL A 103 16.77 -7.44 12.27
CA VAL A 103 15.45 -6.81 12.11
C VAL A 103 15.09 -6.82 10.64
N ILE A 104 13.85 -7.18 10.29
CA ILE A 104 13.36 -7.18 8.91
C ILE A 104 11.92 -6.64 8.86
N SER A 105 11.62 -5.84 7.84
CA SER A 105 10.26 -5.36 7.58
C SER A 105 9.35 -6.51 7.15
N GLY A 106 8.16 -6.63 7.75
CA GLY A 106 7.20 -7.73 7.54
C GLY A 106 6.44 -7.68 6.21
N ASP A 107 6.78 -6.74 5.33
CA ASP A 107 6.07 -6.43 4.10
C ASP A 107 6.97 -6.38 2.87
N CYS A 108 8.23 -6.77 2.97
CA CYS A 108 9.16 -6.87 1.86
C CYS A 108 9.21 -8.30 1.29
N VAL A 109 9.54 -8.39 0.00
CA VAL A 109 9.89 -9.64 -0.67
C VAL A 109 11.32 -9.52 -1.15
N CYS A 110 12.18 -10.44 -0.73
CA CYS A 110 13.59 -10.43 -1.13
C CYS A 110 14.19 -11.84 -1.08
N ASP A 111 15.32 -11.99 -1.78
CA ASP A 111 16.18 -13.19 -1.74
C ASP A 111 17.65 -12.85 -1.44
N LEU A 112 17.87 -11.71 -0.77
CA LEU A 112 19.19 -11.21 -0.39
C LEU A 112 19.94 -12.19 0.52
N ASP A 113 21.26 -12.29 0.37
CA ASP A 113 22.09 -13.13 1.25
C ASP A 113 22.32 -12.46 2.61
N LEU A 114 21.43 -12.76 3.57
CA LEU A 114 21.51 -12.23 4.92
C LEU A 114 22.78 -12.69 5.66
N THR A 115 23.40 -13.82 5.26
CA THR A 115 24.62 -14.31 5.87
C THR A 115 25.78 -13.37 5.60
N GLU A 116 25.88 -12.82 4.38
CA GLU A 116 26.87 -11.81 4.01
C GLU A 116 26.75 -10.56 4.90
N ALA A 117 25.55 -10.06 5.10
CA ALA A 117 25.33 -8.88 5.95
C ALA A 117 25.66 -9.15 7.43
N ILE A 118 25.36 -10.36 7.92
CA ILE A 118 25.69 -10.79 9.30
C ILE A 118 27.19 -10.86 9.48
N GLN A 119 27.92 -11.44 8.53
CA GLN A 119 29.39 -11.54 8.56
C GLN A 119 30.03 -10.15 8.53
N ALA A 120 29.56 -9.28 7.62
CA ALA A 120 30.03 -7.90 7.54
C ALA A 120 29.82 -7.13 8.85
N HIS A 121 28.65 -7.32 9.50
CA HIS A 121 28.37 -6.71 10.81
C HIS A 121 29.39 -7.11 11.87
N GLN A 122 29.75 -8.40 11.91
CA GLN A 122 30.72 -8.92 12.86
C GLN A 122 32.15 -8.45 12.56
N GLU A 123 32.56 -8.48 11.28
CA GLU A 123 33.89 -8.04 10.85
C GLU A 123 34.13 -6.54 11.09
N TRP A 124 33.10 -5.71 10.95
CA TRP A 124 33.18 -4.28 11.18
C TRP A 124 32.99 -3.90 12.65
N GLU A 125 32.77 -4.85 13.55
CA GLU A 125 32.39 -4.61 14.95
C GLU A 125 31.29 -3.51 15.03
N SER A 126 30.32 -3.63 14.15
CA SER A 126 29.30 -2.60 13.92
C SER A 126 28.32 -2.52 15.09
N CYS A 127 27.83 -1.30 15.37
CA CYS A 127 26.72 -1.09 16.28
C CYS A 127 25.38 -1.32 15.56
N ALA A 128 25.32 -0.92 14.29
CA ALA A 128 24.19 -1.19 13.41
C ALA A 128 24.70 -1.32 11.97
N THR A 129 24.22 -2.34 11.25
CA THR A 129 24.49 -2.55 9.82
C THR A 129 23.17 -2.52 9.07
N LEU A 130 23.05 -1.61 8.10
CA LEU A 130 21.90 -1.44 7.23
C LEU A 130 22.15 -2.26 5.96
N VAL A 131 21.24 -3.16 5.62
CA VAL A 131 21.24 -3.81 4.31
C VAL A 131 20.75 -2.81 3.27
N LEU A 132 21.55 -2.57 2.24
CA LEU A 132 21.29 -1.61 1.19
C LEU A 132 21.01 -2.32 -0.15
N TYR A 133 20.18 -1.68 -0.97
CA TYR A 133 19.86 -2.17 -2.29
C TYR A 133 19.91 -1.02 -3.31
N ALA A 134 20.48 -1.28 -4.50
CA ALA A 134 20.51 -0.28 -5.58
C ALA A 134 19.13 -0.20 -6.27
N HIS A 135 18.34 0.82 -5.98
CA HIS A 135 16.98 0.96 -6.49
C HIS A 135 16.87 2.01 -7.59
N PRO A 136 16.17 1.73 -8.74
CA PRO A 136 16.06 2.68 -9.86
C PRO A 136 15.17 3.91 -9.55
N LYS A 137 14.31 3.83 -8.53
CA LYS A 137 13.40 4.91 -8.10
C LYS A 137 13.59 5.20 -6.60
N PRO A 138 14.68 5.87 -6.20
CA PRO A 138 15.09 5.94 -4.80
C PRO A 138 14.29 6.92 -3.95
N LEU A 139 13.45 7.80 -4.51
CA LEU A 139 12.75 8.89 -3.79
C LEU A 139 11.74 8.44 -2.73
N GLU A 140 11.24 7.22 -2.84
CA GLU A 140 10.22 6.69 -1.92
C GLU A 140 10.83 6.09 -0.64
N TYR A 141 12.16 5.97 -0.59
CA TYR A 141 12.92 5.26 0.43
C TYR A 141 13.90 6.18 1.17
N GLY A 142 14.45 5.69 2.27
CA GLY A 142 15.61 6.31 2.91
C GLY A 142 16.87 6.08 2.06
N LEU A 143 17.61 7.14 1.75
CA LEU A 143 18.89 7.03 1.06
C LEU A 143 20.05 6.94 2.02
N VAL A 144 21.01 6.08 1.71
CA VAL A 144 22.20 5.86 2.52
C VAL A 144 23.45 6.10 1.70
N LEU A 145 24.24 7.08 2.08
CA LEU A 145 25.56 7.35 1.50
C LEU A 145 26.65 6.77 2.41
N THR A 146 27.49 5.91 1.86
CA THR A 146 28.63 5.30 2.56
C THR A 146 29.95 5.80 1.99
N ASP A 147 31.03 5.67 2.78
CA ASP A 147 32.39 5.78 2.27
C ASP A 147 32.87 4.46 1.64
N GLU A 148 34.14 4.43 1.21
CA GLU A 148 34.77 3.26 0.59
C GLU A 148 34.89 2.05 1.53
N GLN A 149 34.84 2.28 2.83
CA GLN A 149 34.87 1.25 3.88
C GLN A 149 33.48 0.78 4.30
N GLY A 150 32.41 1.27 3.65
CA GLY A 150 31.03 0.96 3.96
C GLY A 150 30.46 1.73 5.14
N ARG A 151 31.21 2.65 5.77
CA ARG A 151 30.71 3.44 6.89
C ARG A 151 29.68 4.47 6.41
N VAL A 152 28.52 4.55 7.07
CA VAL A 152 27.47 5.51 6.71
C VAL A 152 27.92 6.93 7.02
N GLN A 153 27.94 7.77 5.99
CA GLN A 153 28.28 9.19 6.07
C GLN A 153 27.01 10.04 6.19
N ARG A 154 25.92 9.60 5.56
CA ARG A 154 24.67 10.33 5.54
C ARG A 154 23.47 9.39 5.36
N PHE A 155 22.42 9.65 6.11
CA PHE A 155 21.11 9.03 5.97
C PHE A 155 20.07 10.13 5.66
N VAL A 156 19.23 9.95 4.63
CA VAL A 156 18.19 10.93 4.26
C VAL A 156 16.88 10.19 4.04
N GLU A 157 15.96 10.34 4.96
CA GLU A 157 14.62 9.73 4.87
C GLU A 157 13.76 10.48 3.87
N LYS A 158 13.23 9.76 2.87
CA LYS A 158 12.33 10.28 1.81
C LYS A 158 12.83 11.59 1.19
N PRO A 159 13.95 11.56 0.47
CA PRO A 159 14.59 12.76 -0.05
C PRO A 159 13.74 13.48 -1.10
N SER A 160 13.95 14.79 -1.24
CA SER A 160 13.57 15.53 -2.43
C SER A 160 14.55 15.27 -3.59
N TRP A 161 14.18 15.57 -4.84
CA TRP A 161 15.06 15.40 -5.98
C TRP A 161 16.45 16.04 -5.81
N GLY A 162 16.53 17.20 -5.21
CA GLY A 162 17.81 17.90 -4.96
C GLY A 162 18.69 17.22 -3.90
N GLN A 163 18.19 16.26 -3.19
CA GLN A 163 18.91 15.52 -2.13
C GLN A 163 19.37 14.14 -2.58
N VAL A 164 18.99 13.70 -3.79
CA VAL A 164 19.39 12.40 -4.35
C VAL A 164 20.85 12.45 -4.76
N VAL A 165 21.71 11.83 -3.97
CA VAL A 165 23.16 11.71 -4.20
C VAL A 165 23.61 10.27 -4.43
N THR A 166 22.71 9.31 -4.21
CA THR A 166 22.94 7.87 -4.38
C THR A 166 21.64 7.19 -4.73
N ASN A 167 21.70 5.99 -5.32
CA ASN A 167 20.57 5.10 -5.52
C ASN A 167 20.51 3.96 -4.50
N MET A 168 21.43 3.95 -3.53
CA MET A 168 21.43 2.97 -2.45
C MET A 168 20.34 3.32 -1.44
N VAL A 169 19.31 2.44 -1.37
CA VAL A 169 18.18 2.61 -0.49
C VAL A 169 18.29 1.72 0.73
N ASN A 170 17.72 2.20 1.81
CA ASN A 170 17.47 1.44 3.03
C ASN A 170 16.37 0.42 2.79
N THR A 171 16.68 -0.86 2.92
CA THR A 171 15.75 -1.98 2.67
C THR A 171 14.78 -2.27 3.82
N GLY A 172 14.99 -1.70 4.99
CA GLY A 172 14.26 -2.10 6.20
C GLY A 172 14.78 -3.41 6.81
N ILE A 173 15.99 -3.83 6.44
CA ILE A 173 16.69 -5.00 7.01
C ILE A 173 17.94 -4.49 7.71
N TYR A 174 18.09 -4.85 8.98
CA TYR A 174 19.17 -4.37 9.83
C TYR A 174 19.77 -5.52 10.66
N ILE A 175 21.07 -5.46 10.92
CA ILE A 175 21.70 -6.22 12.00
C ILE A 175 22.08 -5.21 13.08
N LEU A 176 21.63 -5.44 14.30
CA LEU A 176 21.76 -4.50 15.41
C LEU A 176 22.44 -5.16 16.59
N SER A 177 23.38 -4.45 17.18
CA SER A 177 23.88 -4.81 18.51
C SER A 177 22.95 -4.24 19.60
N PRO A 178 22.86 -4.85 20.78
CA PRO A 178 22.09 -4.30 21.91
C PRO A 178 22.48 -2.85 22.26
N ARG A 179 23.74 -2.46 22.04
CA ARG A 179 24.24 -1.10 22.26
C ARG A 179 23.51 -0.04 21.42
N ALA A 180 23.10 -0.37 20.19
CA ALA A 180 22.31 0.56 19.39
C ALA A 180 20.95 0.84 20.04
N MET A 181 20.35 -0.17 20.64
CA MET A 181 19.03 -0.08 21.26
C MET A 181 19.03 0.63 22.63
N GLU A 182 20.19 0.80 23.27
CA GLU A 182 20.34 1.60 24.49
C GLU A 182 19.99 3.09 24.24
N LEU A 183 20.09 3.54 22.98
CA LEU A 183 19.72 4.91 22.59
C LEU A 183 18.21 5.09 22.38
N VAL A 184 17.44 4.02 22.32
CA VAL A 184 15.99 4.09 22.14
C VAL A 184 15.33 4.40 23.49
N PRO A 185 14.58 5.52 23.62
CA PRO A 185 13.91 5.89 24.85
C PRO A 185 12.97 4.79 25.35
N GLN A 186 12.83 4.64 26.66
CA GLN A 186 11.96 3.61 27.26
C GLN A 186 10.47 3.79 26.95
N GLN A 187 10.04 4.99 26.58
CA GLN A 187 8.65 5.32 26.29
C GLN A 187 8.54 6.19 25.03
N GLY A 188 7.36 6.15 24.41
CA GLY A 188 7.03 6.93 23.23
C GLY A 188 7.48 6.30 21.92
N PRO A 189 7.00 6.85 20.80
CA PRO A 189 7.36 6.38 19.47
C PRO A 189 8.81 6.77 19.12
N PHE A 190 9.51 5.87 18.42
CA PHE A 190 10.87 6.09 17.97
C PHE A 190 11.13 5.28 16.69
N ASP A 191 11.58 5.94 15.63
CA ASP A 191 11.82 5.32 14.33
C ASP A 191 13.31 5.07 14.06
N PHE A 192 13.64 4.00 13.35
CA PHE A 192 15.01 3.73 12.91
C PHE A 192 15.55 4.87 12.04
N GLY A 193 14.85 5.20 10.95
CA GLY A 193 15.32 6.17 9.96
C GLY A 193 15.26 7.63 10.39
N LYS A 194 14.26 8.00 11.19
CA LYS A 194 14.09 9.40 11.63
C LYS A 194 14.88 9.74 12.88
N ASP A 195 15.06 8.76 13.76
CA ASP A 195 15.56 9.01 15.10
C ASP A 195 16.85 8.24 15.38
N LEU A 196 16.86 6.89 15.30
CA LEU A 196 18.00 6.09 15.74
C LEU A 196 19.24 6.27 14.86
N PHE A 197 19.12 6.14 13.54
CA PHE A 197 20.29 6.24 12.66
C PHE A 197 20.91 7.64 12.66
N PRO A 198 20.14 8.74 12.64
CA PRO A 198 20.69 10.08 12.87
C PRO A 198 21.42 10.21 14.21
N THR A 199 20.84 9.66 15.28
CA THR A 199 21.49 9.70 16.62
C THR A 199 22.81 8.93 16.65
N LEU A 200 22.87 7.73 16.01
CA LEU A 200 24.11 6.96 15.88
C LEU A 200 25.19 7.74 15.12
N LEU A 201 24.81 8.43 14.04
CA LEU A 201 25.73 9.29 13.26
C LEU A 201 26.25 10.47 14.07
N GLU A 202 25.37 11.18 14.79
CA GLU A 202 25.74 12.31 15.65
C GLU A 202 26.72 11.88 16.76
N GLN A 203 26.49 10.71 17.35
CA GLN A 203 27.36 10.14 18.39
C GLN A 203 28.60 9.43 17.82
N ARG A 204 28.77 9.41 16.49
CA ARG A 204 29.89 8.75 15.79
C ARG A 204 30.02 7.25 16.11
N MET A 205 28.92 6.60 16.44
CA MET A 205 28.90 5.17 16.67
C MET A 205 29.12 4.40 15.35
N PRO A 206 29.66 3.17 15.40
CA PRO A 206 29.90 2.35 14.20
C PRO A 206 28.58 2.00 13.49
N LEU A 207 28.24 2.75 12.45
CA LEU A 207 27.05 2.56 11.59
C LEU A 207 27.54 2.28 10.18
N TYR A 208 27.19 1.12 9.63
CA TYR A 208 27.62 0.68 8.30
C TYR A 208 26.45 0.36 7.39
N GLY A 209 26.69 0.49 6.09
CA GLY A 209 25.78 0.06 5.03
C GLY A 209 26.40 -1.09 4.27
N CYS A 210 25.68 -2.20 4.16
CA CYS A 210 26.08 -3.39 3.42
C CYS A 210 25.23 -3.51 2.15
N PRO A 211 25.73 -3.12 0.97
CA PRO A 211 25.05 -3.34 -0.29
C PRO A 211 24.99 -4.82 -0.61
N LEU A 212 23.80 -5.36 -0.86
CA LEU A 212 23.62 -6.75 -1.27
C LEU A 212 23.05 -6.80 -2.70
N GLU A 213 23.50 -7.82 -3.44
CA GLU A 213 22.95 -8.20 -4.73
C GLU A 213 21.78 -9.17 -4.54
N GLY A 214 20.89 -9.24 -5.53
CA GLY A 214 19.68 -10.08 -5.52
C GLY A 214 18.44 -9.29 -5.83
N TYR A 215 17.31 -9.73 -5.30
CA TYR A 215 16.02 -9.08 -5.45
C TYR A 215 15.53 -8.50 -4.12
N TRP A 216 15.01 -7.28 -4.20
CA TRP A 216 14.30 -6.64 -3.10
C TRP A 216 13.14 -5.80 -3.62
N CYS A 217 11.96 -5.95 -3.01
CA CYS A 217 10.75 -5.19 -3.31
C CYS A 217 10.00 -4.88 -2.01
N ASP A 218 9.77 -3.60 -1.73
CA ASP A 218 8.76 -3.15 -0.76
C ASP A 218 7.39 -3.18 -1.45
N MET A 219 6.50 -4.04 -1.00
CA MET A 219 5.12 -4.06 -1.49
C MET A 219 4.31 -2.89 -0.91
N GLY A 220 4.72 -1.68 -1.23
CA GLY A 220 4.15 -0.45 -0.70
C GLY A 220 2.74 -0.13 -1.21
N ASP A 221 2.39 -0.52 -2.43
CA ASP A 221 1.09 -0.28 -3.08
C ASP A 221 0.70 -1.41 -4.04
N CYS A 222 -0.49 -1.32 -4.64
CA CYS A 222 -1.01 -2.34 -5.57
C CYS A 222 -0.16 -2.51 -6.84
N GLY A 223 0.52 -1.44 -7.30
CA GLY A 223 1.41 -1.51 -8.46
C GLY A 223 2.69 -2.27 -8.13
N ALA A 224 3.31 -2.00 -6.98
CA ALA A 224 4.46 -2.73 -6.47
C ALA A 224 4.11 -4.21 -6.21
N TYR A 225 2.90 -4.49 -5.71
CA TYR A 225 2.39 -5.86 -5.55
C TYR A 225 2.32 -6.60 -6.89
N LEU A 226 1.66 -6.03 -7.91
CA LEU A 226 1.58 -6.65 -9.25
C LEU A 226 2.96 -6.82 -9.88
N LYS A 227 3.85 -5.84 -9.69
CA LYS A 227 5.24 -5.92 -10.18
C LYS A 227 6.01 -7.06 -9.49
N CYS A 228 5.87 -7.21 -8.18
CA CYS A 228 6.48 -8.31 -7.43
C CYS A 228 5.99 -9.68 -7.93
N VAL A 229 4.68 -9.82 -8.18
CA VAL A 229 4.09 -11.03 -8.77
C VAL A 229 4.72 -11.35 -10.14
N GLN A 230 4.84 -10.34 -11.02
CA GLN A 230 5.46 -10.52 -12.34
C GLN A 230 6.94 -10.91 -12.24
N ASP A 231 7.69 -10.24 -11.38
CA ASP A 231 9.11 -10.54 -11.18
C ASP A 231 9.35 -11.95 -10.63
N ALA A 232 8.45 -12.42 -9.75
CA ALA A 232 8.50 -13.79 -9.24
C ALA A 232 8.21 -14.83 -10.34
N LEU A 233 7.23 -14.56 -11.19
CA LEU A 233 6.91 -15.44 -12.34
C LEU A 233 8.00 -15.42 -13.41
N ASP A 234 8.74 -14.32 -13.56
CA ASP A 234 9.93 -14.21 -14.42
C ASP A 234 11.17 -14.90 -13.81
N GLY A 235 11.10 -15.39 -12.57
CA GLY A 235 12.24 -15.98 -11.86
C GLY A 235 13.30 -14.97 -11.42
N ARG A 236 12.95 -13.68 -11.31
CA ARG A 236 13.87 -12.62 -10.86
C ARG A 236 14.12 -12.66 -9.36
N VAL A 237 13.22 -13.27 -8.60
CA VAL A 237 13.37 -13.55 -7.18
C VAL A 237 13.37 -15.05 -6.94
N THR A 238 14.32 -15.52 -6.15
CA THR A 238 14.41 -16.92 -5.75
C THR A 238 13.41 -17.22 -4.65
N MET A 239 12.21 -17.66 -5.03
CA MET A 239 11.15 -18.04 -4.09
C MET A 239 10.45 -19.33 -4.52
N ASP A 240 9.93 -20.05 -3.53
CA ASP A 240 9.10 -21.23 -3.78
C ASP A 240 7.67 -20.79 -4.11
N LEU A 241 7.21 -21.06 -5.35
CA LEU A 241 5.86 -20.77 -5.78
C LEU A 241 4.81 -21.80 -5.30
N ASN A 242 5.24 -22.77 -4.48
CA ASN A 242 4.38 -23.70 -3.72
C ASN A 242 3.54 -24.69 -4.52
N ILE A 243 3.60 -24.68 -5.84
CA ILE A 243 2.93 -25.62 -6.71
C ILE A 243 3.85 -26.05 -7.85
N PRO A 244 3.63 -27.26 -8.44
CA PRO A 244 4.52 -27.77 -9.47
C PRO A 244 4.43 -26.96 -10.77
N GLN A 245 5.58 -26.74 -11.40
CA GLN A 245 5.67 -26.29 -12.78
C GLN A 245 5.31 -27.45 -13.72
N ARG A 246 4.27 -27.28 -14.51
CA ARG A 246 3.75 -28.29 -15.45
C ARG A 246 4.42 -28.22 -16.82
N SER A 247 4.72 -27.01 -17.26
CA SER A 247 5.46 -26.70 -18.47
C SER A 247 6.19 -25.37 -18.29
N ASP A 248 7.03 -24.98 -19.23
CA ASP A 248 7.80 -23.75 -19.13
C ASP A 248 6.90 -22.52 -18.90
N GLY A 249 7.13 -21.84 -17.79
CA GLY A 249 6.34 -20.70 -17.34
C GLY A 249 4.89 -21.01 -16.93
N ILE A 250 4.48 -22.28 -16.78
CA ILE A 250 3.14 -22.63 -16.31
C ILE A 250 3.22 -23.44 -15.02
N TRP A 251 2.77 -22.85 -13.91
CA TRP A 251 2.60 -23.50 -12.62
C TRP A 251 1.14 -23.85 -12.40
N SER A 252 0.84 -25.11 -12.07
CA SER A 252 -0.53 -25.51 -11.76
C SER A 252 -0.58 -26.65 -10.75
N ALA A 253 -1.41 -26.46 -9.71
CA ALA A 253 -1.72 -27.48 -8.72
C ALA A 253 -2.67 -28.57 -9.22
N GLN A 254 -3.37 -28.34 -10.35
CA GLN A 254 -4.37 -29.23 -10.92
C GLN A 254 -4.10 -29.56 -12.39
N SER A 255 -4.83 -30.56 -12.93
CA SER A 255 -4.89 -30.80 -14.37
C SER A 255 -5.72 -29.73 -15.04
N LEU A 256 -5.23 -29.20 -16.16
CA LEU A 256 -5.89 -28.11 -16.88
C LEU A 256 -6.85 -28.65 -17.95
N PRO A 257 -8.06 -28.05 -18.08
CA PRO A 257 -9.06 -28.54 -19.04
C PRO A 257 -8.63 -28.25 -20.49
N GLN A 258 -9.22 -29.01 -21.43
CA GLN A 258 -9.06 -28.72 -22.86
C GLN A 258 -9.91 -27.49 -23.28
N GLY A 259 -9.52 -26.86 -24.38
CA GLY A 259 -10.30 -25.74 -24.96
C GLY A 259 -10.05 -24.38 -24.29
N ILE A 260 -9.03 -24.25 -23.44
CA ILE A 260 -8.56 -22.99 -22.91
C ILE A 260 -7.26 -22.58 -23.61
N THR A 261 -6.92 -21.29 -23.57
CA THR A 261 -5.64 -20.76 -24.04
C THR A 261 -4.83 -20.29 -22.85
N LEU A 262 -3.63 -20.85 -22.68
CA LEU A 262 -2.68 -20.44 -21.66
C LEU A 262 -1.50 -19.71 -22.31
N THR A 263 -1.18 -18.53 -21.82
CA THR A 263 -0.01 -17.76 -22.23
C THR A 263 0.94 -17.65 -21.04
N PRO A 264 2.15 -18.27 -21.09
CA PRO A 264 3.12 -18.15 -20.00
C PRO A 264 3.61 -16.69 -19.79
N PRO A 265 4.09 -16.34 -18.60
CA PRO A 265 4.01 -17.11 -17.38
C PRO A 265 2.64 -17.00 -16.71
N CYS A 266 2.18 -18.08 -16.05
CA CYS A 266 0.94 -18.07 -15.25
C CYS A 266 1.00 -19.09 -14.10
N TRP A 267 0.26 -18.78 -13.03
CA TRP A 267 0.17 -19.59 -11.83
C TRP A 267 -1.30 -19.88 -11.49
N ILE A 268 -1.67 -21.15 -11.35
CA ILE A 268 -3.05 -21.62 -11.20
C ILE A 268 -3.10 -22.62 -10.05
N ASP A 269 -3.79 -22.25 -8.97
CA ASP A 269 -3.97 -23.10 -7.79
C ASP A 269 -4.94 -24.25 -8.04
N ARG A 270 -5.27 -24.98 -6.99
CA ARG A 270 -6.27 -26.06 -6.98
C ARG A 270 -7.70 -25.50 -6.99
N ASP A 271 -8.64 -26.35 -7.38
CA ASP A 271 -10.07 -26.06 -7.34
C ASP A 271 -10.46 -24.80 -8.17
N VAL A 272 -9.70 -24.55 -9.26
CA VAL A 272 -9.96 -23.47 -10.22
C VAL A 272 -10.78 -23.99 -11.38
N GLU A 273 -11.93 -23.35 -11.65
CA GLU A 273 -12.78 -23.64 -12.79
C GLU A 273 -12.42 -22.76 -13.98
N LEU A 274 -12.01 -23.37 -15.09
CA LEU A 274 -11.69 -22.68 -16.35
C LEU A 274 -12.65 -23.18 -17.43
N GLU A 275 -13.51 -22.30 -17.94
CA GLU A 275 -14.49 -22.66 -18.98
C GLU A 275 -13.91 -22.58 -20.40
N PRO A 276 -14.51 -23.25 -21.39
CA PRO A 276 -14.00 -23.28 -22.75
C PRO A 276 -13.83 -21.89 -23.38
N GLY A 277 -12.70 -21.70 -24.07
CA GLY A 277 -12.34 -20.45 -24.70
C GLY A 277 -11.77 -19.41 -23.74
N ALA A 278 -11.64 -19.70 -22.44
CA ALA A 278 -10.95 -18.81 -21.50
C ALA A 278 -9.48 -18.60 -21.92
N ILE A 279 -8.98 -17.38 -21.77
CA ILE A 279 -7.60 -16.97 -22.06
C ILE A 279 -6.97 -16.53 -20.74
N VAL A 280 -5.93 -17.25 -20.31
CA VAL A 280 -5.22 -17.02 -19.05
C VAL A 280 -3.75 -16.71 -19.32
N GLY A 281 -3.25 -15.61 -18.78
CA GLY A 281 -1.89 -15.15 -18.98
C GLY A 281 -1.72 -14.19 -20.17
N PRO A 282 -0.52 -13.58 -20.32
CA PRO A 282 0.64 -13.79 -19.43
C PRO A 282 0.45 -13.12 -18.05
N TYR A 283 1.26 -13.54 -17.09
CA TYR A 283 1.29 -12.97 -15.73
C TYR A 283 -0.05 -13.05 -15.00
N ALA A 284 -0.80 -14.10 -15.21
CA ALA A 284 -2.03 -14.37 -14.46
C ALA A 284 -1.72 -15.24 -13.24
N VAL A 285 -2.19 -14.81 -12.07
CA VAL A 285 -2.19 -15.59 -10.83
C VAL A 285 -3.63 -15.83 -10.43
N ILE A 286 -4.02 -17.11 -10.37
CA ILE A 286 -5.39 -17.53 -10.06
C ILE A 286 -5.34 -18.42 -8.83
N SER A 287 -5.82 -17.89 -7.69
CA SER A 287 -5.87 -18.63 -6.43
C SER A 287 -7.01 -19.65 -6.42
N ARG A 288 -7.06 -20.46 -5.36
CA ARG A 288 -8.03 -21.54 -5.21
C ARG A 288 -9.48 -21.04 -5.28
N GLU A 289 -10.39 -21.95 -5.69
CA GLU A 289 -11.83 -21.72 -5.72
C GLU A 289 -12.26 -20.55 -6.64
N CYS A 290 -11.40 -20.14 -7.57
CA CYS A 290 -11.72 -19.13 -8.57
C CYS A 290 -12.40 -19.73 -9.80
N ARG A 291 -13.28 -18.94 -10.44
CA ARG A 291 -13.92 -19.30 -11.69
C ARG A 291 -13.59 -18.30 -12.80
N VAL A 292 -13.18 -18.81 -13.97
CA VAL A 292 -12.97 -18.03 -15.20
C VAL A 292 -13.90 -18.55 -16.28
N GLY A 293 -14.89 -17.76 -16.63
CA GLY A 293 -16.00 -18.11 -17.53
C GLY A 293 -15.60 -18.17 -19.00
N GLU A 294 -16.56 -18.60 -19.82
CA GLU A 294 -16.40 -18.81 -21.27
C GLU A 294 -15.86 -17.55 -21.97
N ARG A 295 -14.74 -17.69 -22.68
CA ARG A 295 -14.08 -16.60 -23.43
C ARG A 295 -13.71 -15.38 -22.56
N ALA A 296 -13.60 -15.54 -21.27
CA ALA A 296 -13.03 -14.50 -20.42
C ALA A 296 -11.52 -14.40 -20.63
N VAL A 297 -10.97 -13.21 -20.42
CA VAL A 297 -9.55 -12.90 -20.59
C VAL A 297 -8.97 -12.41 -19.27
N VAL A 298 -7.94 -13.09 -18.77
CA VAL A 298 -7.26 -12.72 -17.52
C VAL A 298 -5.76 -12.60 -17.82
N GLN A 299 -5.27 -11.36 -17.90
CA GLN A 299 -3.88 -11.04 -18.20
C GLN A 299 -3.30 -10.13 -17.16
N ARG A 300 -2.01 -10.30 -16.79
CA ARG A 300 -1.26 -9.47 -15.84
C ARG A 300 -2.00 -9.23 -14.53
N SER A 301 -2.92 -10.13 -14.15
CA SER A 301 -3.92 -9.94 -13.11
C SER A 301 -3.82 -10.99 -12.02
N VAL A 302 -4.24 -10.62 -10.82
CA VAL A 302 -4.27 -11.50 -9.66
C VAL A 302 -5.73 -11.70 -9.22
N LEU A 303 -6.16 -12.95 -9.24
CA LEU A 303 -7.43 -13.41 -8.70
C LEU A 303 -7.18 -14.09 -7.37
N LEU A 304 -7.61 -13.47 -6.27
CA LEU A 304 -7.53 -14.07 -4.95
C LEU A 304 -8.69 -15.03 -4.72
N GLU A 305 -8.64 -15.77 -3.63
CA GLU A 305 -9.52 -16.88 -3.30
C GLU A 305 -11.02 -16.58 -3.52
N GLY A 306 -11.73 -17.53 -4.17
CA GLY A 306 -13.17 -17.49 -4.36
C GLY A 306 -13.67 -16.39 -5.30
N THR A 307 -12.81 -15.85 -6.18
CA THR A 307 -13.23 -14.80 -7.13
C THR A 307 -13.85 -15.40 -8.39
N ALA A 308 -14.73 -14.61 -9.04
CA ALA A 308 -15.36 -15.01 -10.28
C ALA A 308 -15.13 -13.99 -11.40
N VAL A 309 -14.75 -14.47 -12.56
CA VAL A 309 -14.66 -13.72 -13.81
C VAL A 309 -15.62 -14.35 -14.80
N ASP A 310 -16.76 -13.70 -15.05
CA ASP A 310 -17.81 -14.27 -15.90
C ASP A 310 -17.48 -14.22 -17.40
N SER A 311 -18.34 -14.85 -18.20
CA SER A 311 -18.15 -14.99 -19.65
C SER A 311 -17.85 -13.66 -20.35
N ARG A 312 -16.79 -13.66 -21.16
CA ARG A 312 -16.34 -12.49 -21.96
C ARG A 312 -15.95 -11.27 -21.15
N ALA A 313 -15.77 -11.40 -19.85
CA ALA A 313 -15.13 -10.33 -19.05
C ALA A 313 -13.63 -10.27 -19.39
N SER A 314 -13.04 -9.08 -19.27
CA SER A 314 -11.65 -8.83 -19.64
C SER A 314 -10.92 -8.10 -18.52
N LEU A 315 -9.90 -8.73 -17.98
CA LEU A 315 -9.04 -8.21 -16.93
C LEU A 315 -7.62 -8.04 -17.48
N ASP A 316 -7.07 -6.85 -17.32
CA ASP A 316 -5.70 -6.55 -17.73
C ASP A 316 -5.01 -5.68 -16.66
N GLY A 317 -4.11 -6.26 -15.87
CA GLY A 317 -3.42 -5.60 -14.77
C GLY A 317 -4.31 -5.35 -13.55
N ALA A 318 -5.33 -6.18 -13.32
CA ALA A 318 -6.31 -6.01 -12.23
C ALA A 318 -6.02 -6.93 -11.03
N ILE A 319 -6.54 -6.54 -9.87
CA ILE A 319 -6.55 -7.35 -8.65
C ILE A 319 -7.99 -7.58 -8.22
N LEU A 320 -8.39 -8.83 -8.06
CA LEU A 320 -9.66 -9.24 -7.47
C LEU A 320 -9.41 -9.79 -6.08
N CYS A 321 -9.92 -9.09 -5.05
CA CYS A 321 -9.84 -9.54 -3.65
C CYS A 321 -10.88 -10.64 -3.36
N PRO A 322 -10.77 -11.38 -2.26
CA PRO A 322 -11.60 -12.55 -1.98
C PRO A 322 -13.09 -12.32 -2.16
N GLY A 323 -13.76 -13.29 -2.82
CA GLY A 323 -15.21 -13.26 -3.04
C GLY A 323 -15.70 -12.18 -4.01
N SER A 324 -14.83 -11.39 -4.63
CA SER A 324 -15.25 -10.38 -5.60
C SER A 324 -15.53 -10.98 -6.97
N ALA A 325 -16.34 -10.28 -7.77
CA ALA A 325 -16.73 -10.77 -9.08
C ALA A 325 -16.72 -9.71 -10.19
N ALA A 326 -16.23 -10.10 -11.35
CA ALA A 326 -16.31 -9.37 -12.60
C ALA A 326 -17.34 -10.05 -13.51
N GLN A 327 -18.55 -9.49 -13.61
CA GLN A 327 -19.66 -10.07 -14.36
C GLN A 327 -19.45 -9.98 -15.89
N LYS A 328 -20.36 -10.61 -16.63
CA LYS A 328 -20.35 -10.73 -18.09
C LYS A 328 -19.92 -9.44 -18.79
N LYS A 329 -18.94 -9.55 -19.70
CA LYS A 329 -18.48 -8.43 -20.53
C LYS A 329 -17.94 -7.24 -19.74
N SER A 330 -17.73 -7.34 -18.44
CA SER A 330 -17.08 -6.27 -17.67
C SER A 330 -15.61 -6.14 -18.11
N ILE A 331 -15.06 -4.93 -17.98
CA ILE A 331 -13.68 -4.62 -18.39
C ILE A 331 -12.96 -3.94 -17.22
N LEU A 332 -11.93 -4.56 -16.72
CA LEU A 332 -11.07 -4.02 -15.67
C LEU A 332 -9.70 -3.68 -16.26
N LYS A 333 -9.34 -2.40 -16.21
CA LYS A 333 -8.08 -1.88 -16.75
C LYS A 333 -6.95 -1.92 -15.73
N ASP A 334 -5.75 -1.61 -16.19
CA ASP A 334 -4.49 -1.66 -15.45
C ASP A 334 -4.58 -0.94 -14.09
N GLY A 335 -4.21 -1.64 -13.02
CA GLY A 335 -4.28 -1.14 -11.64
C GLY A 335 -5.68 -1.06 -11.05
N ALA A 336 -6.74 -1.57 -11.76
CA ALA A 336 -8.07 -1.68 -11.17
C ALA A 336 -8.11 -2.73 -10.07
N VAL A 337 -8.80 -2.44 -8.96
CA VAL A 337 -8.90 -3.36 -7.81
C VAL A 337 -10.36 -3.49 -7.37
N LEU A 338 -10.83 -4.72 -7.28
CA LEU A 338 -12.07 -5.06 -6.58
C LEU A 338 -11.73 -5.52 -5.16
N GLY A 339 -12.22 -4.79 -4.15
CA GLY A 339 -12.10 -5.19 -2.74
C GLY A 339 -12.94 -6.44 -2.42
N ASP A 340 -12.83 -6.96 -1.21
CA ASP A 340 -13.53 -8.16 -0.76
C ASP A 340 -15.03 -8.08 -1.06
N ASN A 341 -15.59 -9.11 -1.72
CA ASN A 341 -17.00 -9.17 -2.10
C ASN A 341 -17.49 -7.99 -2.96
N ALA A 342 -16.59 -7.23 -3.60
CA ALA A 342 -16.98 -6.17 -4.52
C ALA A 342 -17.43 -6.74 -5.87
N LEU A 343 -18.33 -6.03 -6.56
CA LEU A 343 -18.98 -6.50 -7.77
C LEU A 343 -18.81 -5.49 -8.92
N ALA A 344 -18.26 -5.92 -10.04
CA ALA A 344 -18.39 -5.22 -11.31
C ALA A 344 -19.51 -5.89 -12.11
N GLU A 345 -20.69 -5.23 -12.21
CA GLU A 345 -21.85 -5.78 -12.90
C GLU A 345 -21.66 -5.88 -14.42
N GLU A 346 -22.60 -6.53 -15.12
CA GLU A 346 -22.53 -6.81 -16.56
C GLU A 346 -22.18 -5.57 -17.38
N GLY A 347 -21.10 -5.65 -18.17
CA GLY A 347 -20.64 -4.57 -19.03
C GLY A 347 -20.04 -3.36 -18.33
N ALA A 348 -19.83 -3.42 -17.02
CA ALA A 348 -19.15 -2.34 -16.29
C ALA A 348 -17.69 -2.19 -16.76
N ILE A 349 -17.22 -0.96 -16.90
CA ILE A 349 -15.85 -0.64 -17.31
C ILE A 349 -15.17 0.13 -16.18
N LEU A 350 -14.17 -0.47 -15.56
CA LEU A 350 -13.31 0.20 -14.59
C LEU A 350 -12.05 0.66 -15.31
N LEU A 351 -11.83 1.97 -15.32
CA LEU A 351 -10.61 2.55 -15.91
C LEU A 351 -9.39 2.31 -15.02
N GLU A 352 -8.25 2.76 -15.50
CA GLU A 352 -6.94 2.54 -14.86
C GLU A 352 -6.95 3.05 -13.40
N ARG A 353 -6.45 2.21 -12.48
CA ARG A 353 -6.30 2.50 -11.05
C ARG A 353 -7.60 2.76 -10.28
N VAL A 354 -8.76 2.47 -10.87
CA VAL A 354 -10.04 2.54 -10.17
C VAL A 354 -10.11 1.42 -9.12
N ARG A 355 -10.51 1.76 -7.91
CA ARG A 355 -10.63 0.83 -6.78
C ARG A 355 -12.06 0.80 -6.27
N LEU A 356 -12.64 -0.38 -6.18
CA LEU A 356 -13.89 -0.61 -5.46
C LEU A 356 -13.54 -1.14 -4.07
N TRP A 357 -14.04 -0.49 -3.04
CA TRP A 357 -13.86 -0.96 -1.67
C TRP A 357 -14.75 -2.17 -1.38
N PRO A 358 -14.53 -2.90 -0.26
CA PRO A 358 -15.28 -4.11 0.05
C PRO A 358 -16.79 -3.92 -0.01
N GLY A 359 -17.48 -4.87 -0.65
CA GLY A 359 -18.93 -4.86 -0.84
C GLY A 359 -19.48 -3.76 -1.74
N GLN A 360 -18.62 -2.99 -2.45
CA GLN A 360 -19.08 -1.96 -3.39
C GLN A 360 -19.37 -2.56 -4.76
N THR A 361 -20.32 -1.93 -5.45
CA THR A 361 -20.78 -2.38 -6.77
C THR A 361 -20.54 -1.30 -7.82
N ALA A 362 -19.91 -1.68 -8.93
CA ALA A 362 -19.92 -0.92 -10.17
C ALA A 362 -21.16 -1.31 -10.96
N PRO A 363 -22.17 -0.42 -11.16
CA PRO A 363 -23.43 -0.75 -11.83
C PRO A 363 -23.26 -1.22 -13.27
N ALA A 364 -24.23 -1.99 -13.76
CA ALA A 364 -24.23 -2.53 -15.11
C ALA A 364 -24.04 -1.46 -16.18
N GLY A 365 -23.16 -1.70 -17.13
CA GLY A 365 -22.86 -0.81 -18.26
C GLY A 365 -22.19 0.51 -17.87
N CYS A 366 -21.89 0.75 -16.60
CA CYS A 366 -21.22 1.99 -16.17
C CYS A 366 -19.77 2.06 -16.66
N ARG A 367 -19.25 3.29 -16.74
CA ARG A 367 -17.82 3.55 -16.97
C ARG A 367 -17.27 4.37 -15.79
N LEU A 368 -16.52 3.72 -14.93
CA LEU A 368 -15.94 4.34 -13.74
C LEU A 368 -14.54 4.88 -14.04
N ALA A 369 -14.35 6.17 -13.77
CA ALA A 369 -13.07 6.85 -13.80
C ALA A 369 -12.57 7.23 -12.40
N ARG A 370 -13.36 6.95 -11.36
CA ARG A 370 -13.08 7.25 -9.97
C ARG A 370 -13.38 6.04 -9.10
N SER A 371 -12.60 5.88 -8.04
CA SER A 371 -12.80 4.81 -7.07
C SER A 371 -14.09 5.01 -6.27
N ILE A 372 -14.72 3.88 -5.89
CA ILE A 372 -15.88 3.86 -5.00
C ILE A 372 -15.40 3.35 -3.64
N THR A 373 -15.41 4.25 -2.64
CA THR A 373 -15.05 3.93 -1.26
C THR A 373 -16.30 3.73 -0.41
N SER A 374 -16.16 3.10 0.73
CA SER A 374 -17.23 2.89 1.70
C SER A 374 -17.81 4.25 2.13
N GLY A 375 -19.06 4.51 1.81
CA GLY A 375 -19.76 5.78 2.06
C GLY A 375 -19.95 6.68 0.84
N SER A 376 -19.30 6.42 -0.30
CA SER A 376 -19.47 7.24 -1.52
C SER A 376 -20.76 6.98 -2.29
N GLN A 377 -21.51 5.91 -1.99
CA GLN A 377 -22.81 5.61 -2.63
C GLN A 377 -24.04 6.23 -1.95
N LYS A 378 -23.91 6.80 -0.78
CA LYS A 378 -24.96 7.66 -0.25
C LYS A 378 -24.53 9.09 -0.54
N GLY A 379 -24.96 9.62 -1.68
CA GLY A 379 -24.86 11.03 -2.05
C GLY A 379 -25.61 11.95 -1.08
N VAL A 380 -25.36 11.78 0.18
CA VAL A 380 -25.79 12.66 1.24
C VAL A 380 -24.51 13.00 2.00
N HIS A 381 -23.95 14.16 1.67
CA HIS A 381 -23.00 14.81 2.56
C HIS A 381 -23.65 14.84 3.94
N ARG A 382 -23.19 14.03 4.87
CA ARG A 382 -23.70 14.08 6.23
C ARG A 382 -23.32 15.45 6.77
N PHE A 383 -24.33 16.22 7.18
CA PHE A 383 -24.09 17.39 8.00
C PHE A 383 -23.36 16.89 9.25
N GLY A 384 -22.13 17.36 9.46
CA GLY A 384 -21.42 17.12 10.70
C GLY A 384 -22.12 17.83 11.85
N ASP A 385 -21.76 17.50 13.09
CA ASP A 385 -22.25 18.20 14.28
C ASP A 385 -22.10 19.71 14.08
N GLY A 386 -23.22 20.45 14.19
CA GLY A 386 -23.28 21.88 13.93
C GLY A 386 -23.64 22.29 12.49
N GLY A 387 -24.14 21.37 11.62
CA GLY A 387 -24.63 21.72 10.27
C GLY A 387 -23.52 22.04 9.27
N VAL A 388 -22.29 21.62 9.51
CA VAL A 388 -21.14 21.84 8.63
C VAL A 388 -20.95 20.67 7.68
N ILE A 389 -20.87 20.95 6.37
CA ILE A 389 -20.50 19.98 5.35
C ILE A 389 -19.01 20.12 5.08
N ARG A 390 -18.27 19.02 5.23
CA ARG A 390 -16.83 18.95 4.94
C ARG A 390 -16.54 17.91 3.87
N GLY A 391 -15.64 18.24 2.95
CA GLY A 391 -15.18 17.33 1.91
C GLY A 391 -14.03 17.93 1.11
N VAL A 392 -13.40 17.10 0.30
CA VAL A 392 -12.29 17.48 -0.58
C VAL A 392 -12.85 17.98 -1.91
N LEU A 393 -12.40 19.14 -2.34
CA LEU A 393 -12.83 19.77 -3.58
C LEU A 393 -12.47 18.90 -4.80
N GLY A 394 -13.46 18.56 -5.60
CA GLY A 394 -13.25 17.69 -6.78
C GLY A 394 -13.38 16.20 -6.50
N GLU A 395 -13.35 15.78 -5.21
CA GLU A 395 -13.61 14.41 -4.79
C GLU A 395 -15.00 14.28 -4.18
N ASP A 396 -15.22 14.90 -2.99
CA ASP A 396 -16.49 14.82 -2.25
C ASP A 396 -17.41 16.01 -2.56
N LEU A 397 -16.85 17.17 -2.86
CA LEU A 397 -17.55 18.42 -3.14
C LEU A 397 -17.37 18.81 -4.62
N GLY A 398 -18.08 18.11 -5.51
CA GLY A 398 -18.16 18.47 -6.92
C GLY A 398 -19.29 19.49 -7.20
N PRO A 399 -19.35 20.08 -8.42
CA PRO A 399 -20.41 21.00 -8.82
C PRO A 399 -21.83 20.43 -8.63
N ASP A 400 -22.02 19.14 -8.93
CA ASP A 400 -23.32 18.47 -8.83
C ASP A 400 -23.79 18.32 -7.37
N ALA A 401 -22.88 18.02 -6.46
CA ALA A 401 -23.17 17.95 -5.02
C ALA A 401 -23.61 19.32 -4.47
N LEU A 402 -22.97 20.39 -4.92
CA LEU A 402 -23.29 21.75 -4.49
C LEU A 402 -24.59 22.28 -5.12
N LEU A 403 -24.88 21.91 -6.36
CA LEU A 403 -26.18 22.17 -6.99
C LEU A 403 -27.31 21.47 -6.22
N GLY A 404 -27.12 20.23 -5.80
CA GLY A 404 -28.07 19.48 -4.97
C GLY A 404 -28.29 20.15 -3.61
N ILE A 405 -27.21 20.60 -2.93
CA ILE A 405 -27.32 21.33 -1.66
C ILE A 405 -28.03 22.68 -1.87
N GLY A 406 -27.66 23.43 -2.92
CA GLY A 406 -28.26 24.71 -3.26
C GLY A 406 -29.75 24.62 -3.55
N SER A 407 -30.20 23.55 -4.24
CA SER A 407 -31.62 23.31 -4.53
C SER A 407 -32.44 22.98 -3.28
N VAL A 408 -31.87 22.23 -2.32
CA VAL A 408 -32.55 21.92 -1.04
C VAL A 408 -32.64 23.17 -0.17
N LEU A 409 -31.55 23.95 -0.04
CA LEU A 409 -31.53 25.17 0.76
C LEU A 409 -32.40 26.29 0.13
N GLY A 410 -32.51 26.35 -1.20
CA GLY A 410 -33.32 27.34 -1.92
C GLY A 410 -34.81 27.15 -1.76
N VAL A 411 -35.30 26.00 -1.30
CA VAL A 411 -36.73 25.73 -1.05
C VAL A 411 -37.19 26.35 0.28
N GLU A 412 -36.31 26.62 1.23
CA GLU A 412 -36.66 27.10 2.57
C GLU A 412 -36.47 28.62 2.78
N GLY A 413 -35.98 29.37 1.78
CA GLY A 413 -35.86 30.82 1.88
C GLY A 413 -34.55 31.40 1.35
N GLN A 414 -34.25 32.67 1.68
CA GLN A 414 -33.01 33.34 1.29
C GLN A 414 -31.84 32.85 2.09
N VAL A 415 -30.83 32.28 1.42
CA VAL A 415 -29.61 31.80 2.03
C VAL A 415 -28.43 32.69 1.64
N GLY A 416 -27.71 33.19 2.63
CA GLY A 416 -26.47 33.94 2.42
C GLY A 416 -25.29 32.98 2.17
N LEU A 417 -24.60 33.10 1.04
CA LEU A 417 -23.40 32.34 0.72
C LEU A 417 -22.15 33.20 0.95
N GLY A 418 -21.35 32.82 1.93
CA GLY A 418 -20.01 33.35 2.15
C GLY A 418 -18.95 32.39 1.61
N CYS A 419 -17.95 32.86 0.89
CA CYS A 419 -16.84 32.04 0.44
C CYS A 419 -15.49 32.72 0.70
N SER A 420 -14.43 31.93 0.88
CA SER A 420 -13.06 32.46 0.92
C SER A 420 -12.64 32.99 -0.46
N ASN A 421 -11.64 33.88 -0.48
CA ASN A 421 -11.22 34.55 -1.71
C ASN A 421 -10.36 33.69 -2.66
N THR A 422 -10.39 32.36 -2.53
CA THR A 422 -9.70 31.44 -3.43
C THR A 422 -10.48 31.20 -4.72
N PRO A 423 -9.83 30.96 -5.86
CA PRO A 423 -10.53 30.68 -7.13
C PRO A 423 -11.49 29.50 -7.05
N GLY A 424 -11.11 28.42 -6.37
CA GLY A 424 -11.95 27.24 -6.16
C GLY A 424 -13.20 27.53 -5.33
N ALA A 425 -13.06 28.24 -4.21
CA ALA A 425 -14.19 28.62 -3.36
C ALA A 425 -15.19 29.51 -4.10
N ARG A 426 -14.72 30.45 -4.94
CA ARG A 426 -15.57 31.31 -5.77
C ARG A 426 -16.33 30.52 -6.83
N MET A 427 -15.70 29.51 -7.45
CA MET A 427 -16.34 28.66 -8.43
C MET A 427 -17.46 27.84 -7.77
N LEU A 428 -17.23 27.29 -6.57
CA LEU A 428 -18.21 26.54 -5.81
C LEU A 428 -19.38 27.38 -5.31
N ALA A 429 -19.12 28.58 -4.83
CA ALA A 429 -20.18 29.51 -4.43
C ALA A 429 -21.09 29.89 -5.61
N ARG A 430 -20.54 30.02 -6.82
CA ARG A 430 -21.33 30.25 -8.05
C ARG A 430 -22.16 29.02 -8.44
N ALA A 431 -21.63 27.82 -8.32
CA ALA A 431 -22.39 26.60 -8.59
C ALA A 431 -23.53 26.40 -7.59
N GLY A 432 -23.30 26.61 -6.29
CA GLY A 432 -24.34 26.55 -5.26
C GLY A 432 -25.45 27.62 -5.43
N ALA A 433 -25.11 28.81 -5.92
CA ALA A 433 -26.06 29.88 -6.19
C ALA A 433 -26.92 29.64 -7.47
N GLY A 434 -26.46 28.81 -8.40
CA GLY A 434 -27.17 28.47 -9.64
C GLY A 434 -28.35 27.50 -9.46
N GLY A 435 -28.52 26.89 -8.28
CA GLY A 435 -29.60 25.95 -7.97
C GLY A 435 -30.93 26.63 -7.52
N GLY A 436 -30.93 27.93 -7.25
CA GLY A 436 -32.14 28.73 -6.97
C GLY A 436 -32.60 29.48 -8.23
N GLY A 437 -33.91 29.49 -8.50
CA GLY A 437 -34.55 30.04 -9.69
C GLY A 437 -34.13 31.47 -10.09
N PRO A 438 -34.65 32.02 -11.19
CA PRO A 438 -34.15 33.24 -11.82
C PRO A 438 -34.10 34.41 -10.84
N PRO A 439 -33.06 35.26 -10.92
CA PRO A 439 -32.93 36.40 -10.01
C PRO A 439 -34.10 37.37 -10.17
N PRO A 440 -34.62 37.95 -9.08
CA PRO A 440 -35.67 38.98 -9.19
C PRO A 440 -35.12 40.20 -9.92
N ALA A 441 -35.97 40.77 -10.80
CA ALA A 441 -35.65 41.92 -11.59
C ALA A 441 -35.17 43.11 -10.73
N ARG A 442 -34.12 43.79 -11.17
CA ARG A 442 -33.55 44.98 -10.52
C ARG A 442 -34.64 46.09 -10.48
N GLY A 443 -35.13 46.37 -9.28
CA GLY A 443 -35.83 47.63 -9.00
C GLY A 443 -34.77 48.73 -8.76
N GLY A 444 -34.90 49.81 -9.52
CA GLY A 444 -33.98 50.94 -9.44
C GLY A 444 -34.18 51.80 -8.21
N GLY A 445 -33.15 52.49 -7.81
CA GLY A 445 -33.24 53.69 -6.99
C GLY A 445 -32.16 53.82 -5.89
N GLY A 446 -31.39 54.89 -5.98
CA GLY A 446 -30.73 55.48 -4.84
C GLY A 446 -29.18 55.56 -4.92
N GLY A 447 -28.72 56.69 -5.48
CA GLY A 447 -27.30 57.06 -5.51
C GLY A 447 -26.75 57.41 -4.12
N GLY A 448 -25.65 56.81 -3.80
CA GLY A 448 -24.76 57.21 -2.70
C GLY A 448 -23.34 57.31 -3.22
N ARG A 449 -22.76 58.53 -3.21
CA ARG A 449 -21.34 58.76 -3.57
C ARG A 449 -20.41 58.03 -2.64
N PRO A 450 -19.30 57.49 -3.15
CA PRO A 450 -18.24 56.91 -2.31
C PRO A 450 -17.47 58.01 -1.55
N PRO A 451 -16.92 57.75 -0.34
CA PRO A 451 -16.11 58.70 0.39
C PRO A 451 -14.74 58.90 -0.30
N PRO A 452 -14.09 60.06 -0.08
CA PRO A 452 -12.81 60.41 -0.69
C PRO A 452 -11.65 59.60 -0.08
N PRO A 453 -10.55 59.42 -0.80
CA PRO A 453 -9.38 58.67 -0.30
C PRO A 453 -8.62 59.50 0.75
N PRO A 454 -7.91 58.86 1.71
CA PRO A 454 -7.09 59.53 2.68
C PRO A 454 -5.82 60.12 2.06
N PRO A 455 -5.23 61.18 2.66
CA PRO A 455 -4.05 61.85 2.13
C PRO A 455 -2.76 61.03 2.31
N PRO A 456 -1.71 61.27 1.51
CA PRO A 456 -0.48 60.53 1.56
C PRO A 456 0.34 60.90 2.82
N GLY A 457 0.66 59.91 3.63
CA GLY A 457 1.54 60.05 4.79
C GLY A 457 3.00 60.04 4.39
N GLY A 458 3.74 61.03 4.95
CA GLY A 458 5.13 61.33 4.69
C GLY A 458 6.10 60.23 5.14
N ALA A 459 7.27 60.27 4.51
CA ALA A 459 8.45 59.46 4.79
C ALA A 459 9.08 59.79 6.14
N PRO A 460 9.74 58.84 6.83
CA PRO A 460 10.57 59.14 8.01
C PRO A 460 11.95 59.64 7.58
N PRO A 461 12.56 60.55 8.34
CA PRO A 461 13.95 61.04 8.15
C PRO A 461 14.99 60.10 8.81
N PRO A 462 16.28 60.37 8.71
CA PRO A 462 17.38 59.57 8.24
C PRO A 462 17.89 58.51 9.21
#